data_0919c5f5f89dd503396abb4b123952ed
#
_entry.id   0919c5f5f89dd503396abb4b123952ed
#
_cell.length_a   1.000
_cell.length_b   1.000
_cell.length_c   1.000
_cell.angle_alpha   90.00
_cell.angle_beta   90.00
_cell.angle_gamma   90.00
#
_symmetry.space_group_name_H-M   'P 1'
#
loop_
_entity.id
_entity.type
_entity.pdbx_description
1 polymer ?
#
loop_
_entity_poly.entity_id
_entity_poly.type
_entity_poly.pdbx_seq_one_letter_code
_entity_poly.pdbx_strand_id
1 'polypeptide(L)'
;MKKKDLPQGYVPSVKDAEWFLEYWKNLPSYSNQEKALDKLFMDICKRNDNIEDILIKCSSLNDFYSTNIYDIHTVAQHILSLHIDDRLKAGDLSLVNDIAHVVVNGKDHFFYSFATKYCSHHQPERFAIYDSYVEKVLLSMNKRVHFYNFKQEDLKDYETYMSVIKAFQQKFGLMQYNIKQLDQYLWQLGKWYFNQYGLTYKYYNREEKNPYPHDDVRSKFWHGEMMFVKHVATKPNPGKWKEEGKKWLKNGVNEQFPLSYEQIKNLASRLTPEQFGVLCYISALHSSMSPYADQSWIVEYGNGIRE
;
A
#
# COMPACT_ATOMS: atom_id res chain seq x y z
N MET A 1 -4.20 -0.69 20.21
CA MET A 1 -4.07 -1.37 18.89
C MET A 1 -2.75 -2.11 18.84
N LYS A 2 -2.73 -3.43 18.69
CA LYS A 2 -1.48 -4.15 18.38
C LYS A 2 -1.03 -3.70 17.00
N LYS A 3 0.19 -3.15 16.88
CA LYS A 3 0.80 -2.85 15.58
C LYS A 3 0.81 -4.15 14.78
N LYS A 4 0.19 -4.18 13.61
CA LYS A 4 0.34 -5.30 12.68
C LYS A 4 1.83 -5.45 12.39
N ASP A 5 2.32 -6.67 12.38
CA ASP A 5 3.70 -7.02 12.05
C ASP A 5 3.68 -8.04 10.89
N LEU A 6 4.82 -8.27 10.27
CA LEU A 6 4.96 -9.37 9.31
C LEU A 6 4.66 -10.70 10.01
N PRO A 7 4.13 -11.73 9.31
CA PRO A 7 3.83 -13.02 9.92
C PRO A 7 5.04 -13.60 10.65
N GLN A 8 4.78 -14.31 11.75
CA GLN A 8 5.83 -14.98 12.50
C GLN A 8 6.55 -15.99 11.58
N GLY A 9 7.88 -15.98 11.59
CA GLY A 9 8.69 -16.85 10.73
C GLY A 9 8.81 -16.40 9.26
N TYR A 10 8.13 -15.32 8.86
CA TYR A 10 8.29 -14.80 7.51
C TYR A 10 9.72 -14.27 7.29
N VAL A 11 10.33 -14.68 6.19
CA VAL A 11 11.66 -14.25 5.75
C VAL A 11 11.56 -13.86 4.27
N PRO A 12 11.96 -12.63 3.88
CA PRO A 12 12.05 -12.23 2.49
C PRO A 12 12.91 -13.19 1.68
N SER A 13 12.50 -13.50 0.47
CA SER A 13 13.22 -14.44 -0.40
C SER A 13 13.12 -14.06 -1.88
N VAL A 14 13.98 -14.62 -2.70
CA VAL A 14 13.93 -14.48 -4.16
C VAL A 14 12.56 -14.92 -4.70
N LYS A 15 12.04 -16.04 -4.21
CA LYS A 15 10.73 -16.56 -4.62
C LYS A 15 9.59 -15.58 -4.30
N ASP A 16 9.64 -14.93 -3.14
CA ASP A 16 8.66 -13.89 -2.80
C ASP A 16 8.78 -12.68 -3.71
N ALA A 17 10.01 -12.22 -3.95
CA ALA A 17 10.26 -11.08 -4.82
C ALA A 17 9.76 -11.35 -6.25
N GLU A 18 10.06 -12.53 -6.80
CA GLU A 18 9.55 -12.97 -8.11
C GLU A 18 8.02 -12.96 -8.15
N TRP A 19 7.38 -13.50 -7.11
CA TRP A 19 5.93 -13.54 -7.03
C TRP A 19 5.32 -12.13 -7.00
N PHE A 20 5.86 -11.21 -6.20
CA PHE A 20 5.36 -9.84 -6.12
C PHE A 20 5.63 -9.04 -7.40
N LEU A 21 6.78 -9.23 -8.04
CA LEU A 21 7.11 -8.58 -9.31
C LEU A 21 6.21 -9.07 -10.46
N GLU A 22 5.88 -10.35 -10.49
CA GLU A 22 4.91 -10.87 -11.45
C GLU A 22 3.49 -10.35 -11.14
N TYR A 23 3.13 -10.32 -9.86
CA TYR A 23 1.85 -9.79 -9.40
C TYR A 23 1.68 -8.30 -9.72
N TRP A 24 2.76 -7.51 -9.73
CA TRP A 24 2.73 -6.09 -10.14
C TRP A 24 2.10 -5.89 -11.52
N LYS A 25 2.34 -6.80 -12.44
CA LYS A 25 1.80 -6.75 -13.81
C LYS A 25 0.26 -6.84 -13.82
N ASN A 26 -0.32 -7.46 -12.80
CA ASN A 26 -1.76 -7.64 -12.64
C ASN A 26 -2.42 -6.50 -11.82
N LEU A 27 -1.69 -5.41 -11.57
CA LEU A 27 -2.18 -4.22 -10.88
C LEU A 27 -2.29 -3.03 -11.84
N PRO A 28 -3.28 -3.02 -12.77
CA PRO A 28 -3.33 -2.04 -13.87
C PRO A 28 -3.36 -0.59 -13.39
N SER A 29 -4.00 -0.31 -12.25
CA SER A 29 -4.04 1.04 -11.70
C SER A 29 -2.64 1.56 -11.38
N TYR A 30 -1.78 0.74 -10.76
CA TYR A 30 -0.42 1.13 -10.39
C TYR A 30 0.53 1.07 -11.57
N SER A 31 0.48 -0.01 -12.36
CA SER A 31 1.38 -0.18 -13.52
C SER A 31 1.13 0.87 -14.61
N ASN A 32 -0.12 1.30 -14.82
CA ASN A 32 -0.43 2.37 -15.78
C ASN A 32 -0.01 3.75 -15.25
N GLN A 33 -0.18 4.03 -13.96
CA GLN A 33 0.34 5.26 -13.33
C GLN A 33 1.85 5.33 -13.43
N GLU A 34 2.55 4.23 -13.15
CA GLU A 34 4.00 4.14 -13.28
C GLU A 34 4.45 4.42 -14.72
N LYS A 35 3.86 3.75 -15.73
CA LYS A 35 4.16 4.00 -17.14
C LYS A 35 3.88 5.44 -17.56
N ALA A 36 2.82 6.06 -17.02
CA ALA A 36 2.52 7.46 -17.30
C ALA A 36 3.59 8.39 -16.71
N LEU A 37 4.06 8.12 -15.49
CA LEU A 37 5.16 8.86 -14.88
C LEU A 37 6.49 8.62 -15.61
N ASP A 38 6.80 7.39 -15.98
CA ASP A 38 8.01 7.09 -16.77
C ASP A 38 7.99 7.86 -18.08
N LYS A 39 6.87 7.88 -18.81
CA LYS A 39 6.71 8.69 -20.02
C LYS A 39 6.87 10.18 -19.74
N LEU A 40 6.29 10.67 -18.63
CA LEU A 40 6.40 12.09 -18.26
C LEU A 40 7.84 12.48 -17.95
N PHE A 41 8.52 11.71 -17.09
CA PHE A 41 9.86 12.05 -16.58
C PHE A 41 10.99 11.73 -17.57
N MET A 42 10.84 10.65 -18.36
CA MET A 42 11.91 10.14 -19.23
C MET A 42 11.76 10.58 -20.68
N ASP A 43 10.53 10.87 -21.15
CA ASP A 43 10.30 11.18 -22.56
C ASP A 43 9.83 12.61 -22.80
N ILE A 44 8.90 13.14 -22.01
CA ILE A 44 8.26 14.44 -22.22
C ILE A 44 9.02 15.56 -21.52
N CYS A 45 9.14 15.47 -20.18
CA CYS A 45 9.72 16.51 -19.31
C CYS A 45 11.03 16.04 -18.69
N LYS A 46 12.03 15.71 -19.53
CA LYS A 46 13.30 15.09 -19.09
C LYS A 46 14.14 15.97 -18.17
N ARG A 47 14.06 17.30 -18.37
CA ARG A 47 14.89 18.29 -17.67
C ARG A 47 14.12 19.01 -16.58
N ASN A 48 14.86 19.67 -15.71
CA ASN A 48 14.34 20.47 -14.61
C ASN A 48 14.85 21.93 -14.72
N ASP A 49 14.84 22.47 -15.93
CA ASP A 49 15.34 23.80 -16.26
C ASP A 49 14.24 24.81 -16.62
N ASN A 50 12.97 24.38 -16.63
CA ASN A 50 11.83 25.26 -16.77
C ASN A 50 10.72 24.90 -15.76
N ILE A 51 9.94 25.91 -15.37
CA ILE A 51 8.97 25.78 -14.29
C ILE A 51 7.74 24.96 -14.73
N GLU A 52 7.35 25.03 -15.98
CA GLU A 52 6.16 24.36 -16.51
C GLU A 52 6.32 22.84 -16.46
N ASP A 53 7.46 22.33 -16.89
CA ASP A 53 7.77 20.90 -16.84
C ASP A 53 7.85 20.38 -15.41
N ILE A 54 8.45 21.16 -14.50
CA ILE A 54 8.53 20.81 -13.09
C ILE A 54 7.14 20.81 -12.46
N LEU A 55 6.29 21.79 -12.76
CA LEU A 55 4.92 21.85 -12.26
C LEU A 55 4.08 20.65 -12.68
N ILE A 56 4.17 20.23 -13.95
CA ILE A 56 3.46 19.03 -14.43
C ILE A 56 3.96 17.78 -13.69
N LYS A 57 5.27 17.61 -13.53
CA LYS A 57 5.86 16.50 -12.79
C LYS A 57 5.41 16.48 -11.33
N CYS A 58 5.50 17.61 -10.63
CA CYS A 58 5.08 17.74 -9.24
C CYS A 58 3.59 17.45 -9.05
N SER A 59 2.73 18.00 -9.93
CA SER A 59 1.29 17.79 -9.87
C SER A 59 0.91 16.33 -10.10
N SER A 60 1.53 15.68 -11.09
CA SER A 60 1.28 14.27 -11.37
C SER A 60 1.71 13.36 -10.22
N LEU A 61 2.87 13.62 -9.62
CA LEU A 61 3.33 12.86 -8.44
C LEU A 61 2.41 13.08 -7.24
N ASN A 62 2.01 14.34 -7.02
CA ASN A 62 1.13 14.68 -5.89
C ASN A 62 -0.21 13.95 -5.97
N ASP A 63 -0.81 13.89 -7.16
CA ASP A 63 -2.07 13.18 -7.38
C ASP A 63 -1.90 11.66 -7.26
N PHE A 64 -0.99 11.06 -8.05
CA PHE A 64 -0.85 9.60 -8.12
C PHE A 64 -0.40 8.95 -6.80
N TYR A 65 0.45 9.65 -6.05
CA TYR A 65 0.95 9.16 -4.76
C TYR A 65 0.23 9.74 -3.54
N SER A 66 -0.72 10.65 -3.74
CA SER A 66 -1.46 11.34 -2.67
C SER A 66 -0.51 11.94 -1.61
N THR A 67 0.49 12.71 -2.08
CA THR A 67 1.52 13.28 -1.20
C THR A 67 1.03 14.47 -0.39
N ASN A 68 -0.20 14.97 -0.68
CA ASN A 68 -0.89 16.02 0.05
C ASN A 68 -0.12 17.36 0.12
N ILE A 69 0.55 17.72 -0.96
CA ILE A 69 1.20 19.02 -1.11
C ILE A 69 0.17 20.00 -1.68
N TYR A 70 -0.16 21.04 -0.94
CA TYR A 70 -1.18 22.01 -1.36
C TYR A 70 -0.61 23.14 -2.21
N ASP A 71 0.64 23.55 -1.96
CA ASP A 71 1.33 24.58 -2.74
C ASP A 71 2.42 23.98 -3.63
N ILE A 72 1.96 23.38 -4.72
CA ILE A 72 2.82 22.74 -5.72
C ILE A 72 3.71 23.76 -6.43
N HIS A 73 3.24 24.99 -6.61
CA HIS A 73 4.01 26.03 -7.30
C HIS A 73 5.28 26.39 -6.51
N THR A 74 5.18 26.60 -5.20
CA THR A 74 6.33 26.88 -4.35
C THR A 74 7.33 25.72 -4.34
N VAL A 75 6.85 24.46 -4.32
CA VAL A 75 7.71 23.28 -4.42
C VAL A 75 8.41 23.22 -5.78
N ALA A 76 7.71 23.51 -6.86
CA ALA A 76 8.32 23.53 -8.20
C ALA A 76 9.38 24.62 -8.36
N GLN A 77 9.13 25.84 -7.82
CA GLN A 77 10.13 26.93 -7.80
C GLN A 77 11.37 26.53 -6.98
N HIS A 78 11.18 25.86 -5.86
CA HIS A 78 12.29 25.35 -5.04
C HIS A 78 13.14 24.36 -5.84
N ILE A 79 12.52 23.37 -6.50
CA ILE A 79 13.25 22.40 -7.35
C ILE A 79 14.01 23.10 -8.48
N LEU A 80 13.38 24.08 -9.14
CA LEU A 80 14.02 24.86 -10.20
C LEU A 80 15.28 25.57 -9.69
N SER A 81 15.21 26.17 -8.51
CA SER A 81 16.31 26.92 -7.91
C SER A 81 17.51 26.04 -7.54
N LEU A 82 17.31 24.75 -7.33
CA LEU A 82 18.36 23.78 -6.96
C LEU A 82 19.18 23.29 -8.16
N HIS A 83 18.76 23.56 -9.40
CA HIS A 83 19.45 23.12 -10.63
C HIS A 83 19.84 21.63 -10.60
N ILE A 84 18.85 20.76 -10.38
CA ILE A 84 19.05 19.39 -9.93
C ILE A 84 19.62 18.40 -10.98
N ASP A 85 19.61 18.73 -12.27
CA ASP A 85 19.84 17.77 -13.36
C ASP A 85 21.21 17.08 -13.28
N ASP A 86 22.27 17.83 -13.02
CA ASP A 86 23.62 17.26 -12.91
C ASP A 86 23.78 16.40 -11.64
N ARG A 87 23.15 16.81 -10.56
CA ARG A 87 23.13 16.06 -9.29
C ARG A 87 22.34 14.75 -9.42
N LEU A 88 21.20 14.78 -10.10
CA LEU A 88 20.42 13.57 -10.45
C LEU A 88 21.28 12.60 -11.28
N LYS A 89 21.92 13.10 -12.32
CA LYS A 89 22.81 12.30 -13.20
C LYS A 89 24.00 11.72 -12.45
N ALA A 90 24.57 12.46 -11.51
CA ALA A 90 25.65 11.97 -10.65
C ALA A 90 25.17 10.92 -9.62
N GLY A 91 23.89 10.88 -9.31
CA GLY A 91 23.33 10.04 -8.24
C GLY A 91 23.65 10.58 -6.85
N ASP A 92 23.69 11.91 -6.73
CA ASP A 92 23.95 12.61 -5.46
C ASP A 92 22.78 12.38 -4.50
N LEU A 93 22.98 11.53 -3.50
CA LEU A 93 21.95 11.13 -2.56
C LEU A 93 21.50 12.29 -1.66
N SER A 94 22.39 13.27 -1.37
CA SER A 94 22.05 14.43 -0.55
C SER A 94 20.97 15.30 -1.19
N LEU A 95 20.85 15.25 -2.53
CA LEU A 95 19.84 15.97 -3.29
C LEU A 95 18.41 15.72 -2.80
N VAL A 96 18.12 14.50 -2.34
CA VAL A 96 16.76 14.15 -1.86
C VAL A 96 16.39 15.00 -0.65
N ASN A 97 17.32 15.19 0.28
CA ASN A 97 17.06 16.00 1.47
C ASN A 97 16.91 17.50 1.08
N ASP A 98 17.70 17.98 0.12
CA ASP A 98 17.58 19.36 -0.36
C ASP A 98 16.21 19.61 -1.04
N ILE A 99 15.74 18.70 -1.88
CA ILE A 99 14.40 18.79 -2.49
C ILE A 99 13.30 18.70 -1.43
N ALA A 100 13.51 17.90 -0.38
CA ALA A 100 12.50 17.68 0.65
C ALA A 100 12.25 18.89 1.54
N HIS A 101 13.27 19.73 1.80
CA HIS A 101 13.19 20.89 2.65
C HIS A 101 12.68 22.11 1.88
N VAL A 102 11.42 22.47 2.08
CA VAL A 102 10.77 23.58 1.37
C VAL A 102 10.13 24.53 2.35
N VAL A 103 10.37 25.83 2.16
CA VAL A 103 9.68 26.88 2.93
C VAL A 103 8.41 27.28 2.19
N VAL A 104 7.24 26.99 2.76
CA VAL A 104 5.94 27.37 2.23
C VAL A 104 5.27 28.37 3.18
N ASN A 105 4.96 29.57 2.70
CA ASN A 105 4.36 30.63 3.52
C ASN A 105 5.13 30.91 4.82
N GLY A 106 6.46 30.91 4.77
CA GLY A 106 7.35 31.15 5.92
C GLY A 106 7.42 30.02 6.94
N LYS A 107 6.93 28.84 6.61
CA LYS A 107 7.01 27.62 7.44
C LYS A 107 7.84 26.56 6.73
N ASP A 108 8.73 25.93 7.49
CA ASP A 108 9.51 24.78 7.00
C ASP A 108 8.62 23.54 6.87
N HIS A 109 8.74 22.90 5.72
CA HIS A 109 8.11 21.62 5.41
C HIS A 109 9.16 20.61 4.97
N PHE A 110 8.94 19.36 5.33
CA PHE A 110 9.82 18.26 4.93
C PHE A 110 9.03 17.21 4.10
N PHE A 111 9.00 17.43 2.80
CA PHE A 111 8.27 16.58 1.84
C PHE A 111 9.11 15.37 1.40
N TYR A 112 9.63 14.62 2.37
CA TYR A 112 10.63 13.57 2.14
C TYR A 112 10.16 12.49 1.17
N SER A 113 8.96 11.92 1.40
CA SER A 113 8.41 10.89 0.53
C SER A 113 8.15 11.38 -0.90
N PHE A 114 7.81 12.65 -1.08
CA PHE A 114 7.70 13.28 -2.39
C PHE A 114 9.08 13.40 -3.06
N ALA A 115 10.08 13.91 -2.36
CA ALA A 115 11.43 14.10 -2.89
C ALA A 115 12.05 12.77 -3.35
N THR A 116 11.90 11.70 -2.57
CA THR A 116 12.41 10.37 -2.97
C THR A 116 11.75 9.89 -4.26
N LYS A 117 10.44 10.11 -4.44
CA LYS A 117 9.71 9.75 -5.67
C LYS A 117 10.17 10.59 -6.86
N TYR A 118 10.35 11.89 -6.65
CA TYR A 118 10.82 12.79 -7.70
C TYR A 118 12.19 12.35 -8.25
N CYS A 119 13.13 12.08 -7.36
CA CYS A 119 14.45 11.58 -7.76
C CYS A 119 14.39 10.18 -8.38
N SER A 120 13.59 9.29 -7.83
CA SER A 120 13.42 7.91 -8.33
C SER A 120 12.84 7.88 -9.75
N HIS A 121 11.84 8.72 -10.07
CA HIS A 121 11.29 8.76 -11.43
C HIS A 121 12.26 9.34 -12.46
N HIS A 122 13.24 10.14 -12.04
CA HIS A 122 14.33 10.57 -12.92
C HIS A 122 15.44 9.51 -13.05
N GLN A 123 15.76 8.80 -11.96
CA GLN A 123 16.87 7.84 -11.89
C GLN A 123 16.47 6.59 -11.08
N PRO A 124 15.60 5.72 -11.60
CA PRO A 124 14.97 4.63 -10.85
C PRO A 124 15.96 3.56 -10.35
N GLU A 125 17.15 3.48 -10.97
CA GLU A 125 18.17 2.52 -10.54
C GLU A 125 19.12 3.09 -9.47
N ARG A 126 19.02 4.40 -9.18
CA ARG A 126 19.90 5.09 -8.24
C ARG A 126 19.20 5.53 -6.98
N PHE A 127 17.90 5.83 -7.05
CA PHE A 127 17.13 6.38 -5.95
C PHE A 127 15.95 5.49 -5.58
N ALA A 128 16.00 4.89 -4.39
CA ALA A 128 14.90 4.13 -3.82
C ALA A 128 13.79 5.06 -3.32
N ILE A 129 12.54 4.64 -3.49
CA ILE A 129 11.39 5.37 -2.98
C ILE A 129 11.22 5.10 -1.49
N TYR A 130 11.18 6.16 -0.67
CA TYR A 130 10.73 6.04 0.71
C TYR A 130 9.19 6.07 0.75
N ASP A 131 8.63 5.04 1.35
CA ASP A 131 7.21 4.89 1.63
C ASP A 131 6.97 4.31 3.02
N SER A 132 5.85 4.66 3.64
CA SER A 132 5.52 4.18 4.99
C SER A 132 5.36 2.66 5.09
N TYR A 133 5.01 1.99 4.00
CA TYR A 133 4.95 0.52 3.96
C TYR A 133 6.34 -0.08 3.89
N VAL A 134 7.24 0.49 3.09
CA VAL A 134 8.65 0.09 3.03
C VAL A 134 9.31 0.28 4.39
N GLU A 135 9.13 1.44 5.03
CA GLU A 135 9.61 1.70 6.39
C GLU A 135 9.18 0.60 7.37
N LYS A 136 7.89 0.23 7.37
CA LYS A 136 7.37 -0.83 8.26
C LYS A 136 8.02 -2.19 7.99
N VAL A 137 8.24 -2.55 6.73
CA VAL A 137 8.95 -3.79 6.37
C VAL A 137 10.37 -3.78 6.92
N LEU A 138 11.13 -2.71 6.68
CA LEU A 138 12.51 -2.58 7.14
C LEU A 138 12.61 -2.66 8.67
N LEU A 139 11.77 -1.92 9.39
CA LEU A 139 11.72 -1.94 10.85
C LEU A 139 11.32 -3.30 11.41
N SER A 140 10.31 -3.95 10.83
CA SER A 140 9.87 -5.28 11.24
C SER A 140 10.98 -6.31 11.05
N MET A 141 11.64 -6.30 9.90
CA MET A 141 12.73 -7.24 9.62
C MET A 141 13.97 -6.96 10.46
N ASN A 142 14.31 -5.68 10.68
CA ASN A 142 15.45 -5.33 11.52
C ASN A 142 15.24 -5.75 12.97
N LYS A 143 14.04 -5.60 13.50
CA LYS A 143 13.67 -6.09 14.84
C LYS A 143 13.88 -7.61 14.99
N ARG A 144 13.70 -8.39 13.91
CA ARG A 144 13.77 -9.86 13.94
C ARG A 144 15.18 -10.40 13.74
N VAL A 145 15.89 -9.86 12.76
CA VAL A 145 17.17 -10.44 12.32
C VAL A 145 18.35 -9.48 12.40
N HIS A 146 18.11 -8.26 12.83
CA HIS A 146 19.14 -7.24 13.08
C HIS A 146 20.14 -7.12 11.91
N PHE A 147 19.61 -6.87 10.71
CA PHE A 147 20.41 -6.85 9.49
C PHE A 147 21.26 -5.59 9.30
N TYR A 148 20.89 -4.49 9.98
CA TYR A 148 21.63 -3.22 9.97
C TYR A 148 21.39 -2.46 11.28
N ASN A 149 22.34 -1.59 11.67
CA ASN A 149 22.18 -0.79 12.88
C ASN A 149 21.53 0.56 12.52
N PHE A 150 20.22 0.69 12.72
CA PHE A 150 19.46 1.92 12.49
C PHE A 150 18.21 1.99 13.36
N LYS A 151 17.72 3.21 13.57
CA LYS A 151 16.43 3.50 14.18
C LYS A 151 15.47 4.08 13.12
N GLN A 152 14.19 4.25 13.50
CA GLN A 152 13.17 4.76 12.58
C GLN A 152 13.50 6.18 12.07
N GLU A 153 14.02 7.05 12.95
CA GLU A 153 14.41 8.42 12.61
C GLU A 153 15.54 8.48 11.58
N ASP A 154 16.46 7.53 11.60
CA ASP A 154 17.61 7.48 10.70
C ASP A 154 17.18 7.25 9.23
N LEU A 155 15.99 6.66 9.01
CA LEU A 155 15.43 6.47 7.66
C LEU A 155 14.99 7.79 6.99
N LYS A 156 15.04 8.92 7.71
CA LYS A 156 14.79 10.26 7.16
C LYS A 156 16.05 10.94 6.63
N ASP A 157 17.21 10.38 6.92
CA ASP A 157 18.45 10.68 6.22
C ASP A 157 18.56 9.74 5.01
N TYR A 158 18.62 10.32 3.81
CA TYR A 158 18.50 9.52 2.59
C TYR A 158 19.71 8.64 2.32
N GLU A 159 20.91 9.06 2.70
CA GLU A 159 22.13 8.22 2.57
C GLU A 159 22.04 7.00 3.48
N THR A 160 21.58 7.21 4.71
CA THR A 160 21.30 6.12 5.64
C THR A 160 20.20 5.20 5.14
N TYR A 161 19.10 5.77 4.60
CA TYR A 161 18.02 4.98 4.00
C TYR A 161 18.54 4.07 2.87
N MET A 162 19.32 4.60 1.94
CA MET A 162 19.94 3.82 0.86
C MET A 162 20.89 2.74 1.37
N SER A 163 21.62 3.01 2.46
CA SER A 163 22.50 2.02 3.10
C SER A 163 21.68 0.88 3.72
N VAL A 164 20.55 1.20 4.36
CA VAL A 164 19.60 0.21 4.90
C VAL A 164 18.99 -0.65 3.79
N ILE A 165 18.58 -0.05 2.68
CA ILE A 165 18.05 -0.76 1.49
C ILE A 165 19.09 -1.75 0.94
N LYS A 166 20.35 -1.32 0.78
CA LYS A 166 21.44 -2.19 0.30
C LYS A 166 21.73 -3.34 1.28
N ALA A 167 21.76 -3.03 2.58
CA ALA A 167 21.96 -4.05 3.61
C ALA A 167 20.83 -5.07 3.63
N PHE A 168 19.57 -4.63 3.47
CA PHE A 168 18.42 -5.52 3.30
C PHE A 168 18.58 -6.42 2.08
N GLN A 169 18.94 -5.86 0.94
CA GLN A 169 19.16 -6.59 -0.30
C GLN A 169 20.22 -7.69 -0.14
N GLN A 170 21.34 -7.35 0.49
CA GLN A 170 22.40 -8.31 0.79
C GLN A 170 21.96 -9.41 1.76
N LYS A 171 21.31 -9.02 2.87
CA LYS A 171 20.90 -9.94 3.93
C LYS A 171 19.96 -11.03 3.43
N PHE A 172 19.07 -10.69 2.50
CA PHE A 172 18.05 -11.61 2.00
C PHE A 172 18.36 -12.19 0.61
N GLY A 173 19.58 -12.00 0.10
CA GLY A 173 20.03 -12.61 -1.17
C GLY A 173 19.31 -12.03 -2.39
N LEU A 174 18.92 -10.75 -2.36
CA LEU A 174 18.13 -10.09 -3.39
C LEU A 174 18.98 -9.25 -4.36
N MET A 175 20.28 -9.49 -4.45
CA MET A 175 21.23 -8.69 -5.24
C MET A 175 20.98 -8.72 -6.75
N GLN A 176 20.22 -9.67 -7.25
CA GLN A 176 19.85 -9.77 -8.66
C GLN A 176 18.82 -8.73 -9.11
N TYR A 177 18.12 -8.09 -8.16
CA TYR A 177 17.12 -7.08 -8.45
C TYR A 177 17.74 -5.69 -8.42
N ASN A 178 17.37 -4.83 -9.38
CA ASN A 178 17.73 -3.42 -9.31
C ASN A 178 16.88 -2.67 -8.26
N ILE A 179 17.23 -1.40 -7.99
CA ILE A 179 16.56 -0.58 -6.96
C ILE A 179 15.07 -0.46 -7.25
N LYS A 180 14.66 -0.26 -8.51
CA LYS A 180 13.24 -0.15 -8.89
C LYS A 180 12.45 -1.42 -8.61
N GLN A 181 13.01 -2.57 -8.94
CA GLN A 181 12.39 -3.86 -8.65
C GLN A 181 12.28 -4.12 -7.14
N LEU A 182 13.33 -3.75 -6.40
CA LEU A 182 13.31 -3.86 -4.95
C LEU A 182 12.25 -2.96 -4.31
N ASP A 183 12.08 -1.72 -4.80
CA ASP A 183 11.02 -0.81 -4.36
C ASP A 183 9.63 -1.40 -4.62
N GLN A 184 9.38 -1.92 -5.80
CA GLN A 184 8.12 -2.56 -6.15
C GLN A 184 7.82 -3.74 -5.24
N TYR A 185 8.82 -4.57 -4.96
CA TYR A 185 8.70 -5.69 -4.05
C TYR A 185 8.39 -5.25 -2.61
N LEU A 186 9.22 -4.37 -2.04
CA LEU A 186 9.09 -3.92 -0.65
C LEU A 186 7.77 -3.18 -0.40
N TRP A 187 7.37 -2.33 -1.34
CA TRP A 187 6.09 -1.61 -1.23
C TRP A 187 4.90 -2.58 -1.25
N GLN A 188 4.88 -3.54 -2.18
CA GLN A 188 3.83 -4.53 -2.25
C GLN A 188 3.79 -5.41 -1.00
N LEU A 189 4.95 -5.88 -0.55
CA LEU A 189 5.09 -6.65 0.68
C LEU A 189 4.53 -5.88 1.88
N GLY A 190 4.93 -4.62 2.02
CA GLY A 190 4.46 -3.76 3.10
C GLY A 190 2.95 -3.49 3.00
N LYS A 191 2.46 -3.20 1.82
CA LYS A 191 1.03 -2.97 1.61
C LYS A 191 0.21 -4.23 1.88
N TRP A 192 0.72 -5.40 1.50
CA TRP A 192 0.07 -6.68 1.74
C TRP A 192 -0.18 -6.96 3.23
N TYR A 193 0.81 -6.69 4.08
CA TYR A 193 0.72 -7.04 5.50
C TYR A 193 0.32 -5.87 6.42
N PHE A 194 0.64 -4.62 6.06
CA PHE A 194 0.42 -3.47 6.93
C PHE A 194 -0.70 -2.55 6.49
N ASN A 195 -1.34 -2.82 5.33
CA ASN A 195 -2.49 -2.02 4.92
C ASN A 195 -3.59 -2.15 5.98
N GLN A 196 -4.13 -1.01 6.41
CA GLN A 196 -5.30 -0.99 7.32
C GLN A 196 -6.53 -1.67 6.70
N TYR A 197 -6.58 -1.72 5.36
CA TYR A 197 -7.57 -2.43 4.57
C TYR A 197 -6.98 -3.73 4.00
N GLY A 198 -6.16 -4.44 4.77
CA GLY A 198 -5.37 -5.59 4.30
C GLY A 198 -6.17 -6.63 3.51
N LEU A 199 -7.46 -6.75 3.80
CA LEU A 199 -8.40 -7.53 3.02
C LEU A 199 -8.53 -7.05 1.58
N THR A 200 -8.64 -5.74 1.38
CA THR A 200 -8.85 -5.13 0.06
C THR A 200 -7.75 -5.52 -0.90
N TYR A 201 -6.49 -5.44 -0.44
CA TYR A 201 -5.36 -5.75 -1.28
C TYR A 201 -5.19 -7.27 -1.49
N LYS A 202 -5.33 -8.05 -0.42
CA LYS A 202 -5.15 -9.50 -0.43
C LYS A 202 -6.19 -10.22 -1.30
N TYR A 203 -7.45 -9.78 -1.26
CA TYR A 203 -8.57 -10.48 -1.89
C TYR A 203 -9.06 -9.80 -3.16
N TYR A 204 -8.96 -8.48 -3.28
CA TYR A 204 -9.44 -7.73 -4.44
C TYR A 204 -8.74 -8.13 -5.75
N ASN A 205 -7.48 -8.51 -5.67
CA ASN A 205 -6.68 -8.91 -6.81
C ASN A 205 -6.54 -10.44 -6.96
N ARG A 206 -7.24 -11.20 -6.14
CA ARG A 206 -7.31 -12.66 -6.32
C ARG A 206 -8.33 -12.99 -7.39
N GLU A 207 -7.88 -13.20 -8.61
CA GLU A 207 -8.59 -13.97 -9.63
C GLU A 207 -8.49 -15.49 -9.36
N GLU A 208 -8.12 -15.88 -8.16
CA GLU A 208 -8.05 -17.27 -7.80
C GLU A 208 -9.45 -17.88 -7.91
N LYS A 209 -9.52 -18.95 -8.66
CA LYS A 209 -10.73 -19.79 -8.67
C LYS A 209 -11.03 -20.19 -7.24
N ASN A 210 -12.29 -20.07 -6.84
CA ASN A 210 -12.75 -20.54 -5.56
C ASN A 210 -12.23 -21.98 -5.33
N PRO A 211 -11.42 -22.20 -4.29
CA PRO A 211 -10.81 -23.52 -4.06
C PRO A 211 -11.81 -24.55 -3.53
N TYR A 212 -13.02 -24.11 -3.15
CA TYR A 212 -14.02 -24.98 -2.54
C TYR A 212 -15.07 -25.41 -3.55
N PRO A 213 -15.63 -26.64 -3.42
CA PRO A 213 -16.78 -27.08 -4.19
C PRO A 213 -17.97 -26.12 -4.09
N HIS A 214 -18.74 -25.99 -5.16
CA HIS A 214 -19.83 -25.00 -5.27
C HIS A 214 -20.84 -25.11 -4.10
N ASP A 215 -21.12 -26.31 -3.63
CA ASP A 215 -22.10 -26.58 -2.57
C ASP A 215 -21.51 -26.49 -1.15
N ASP A 216 -20.20 -26.33 -1.01
CA ASP A 216 -19.54 -26.20 0.26
C ASP A 216 -19.85 -24.83 0.90
N VAL A 217 -20.17 -24.83 2.20
CA VAL A 217 -20.40 -23.60 2.95
C VAL A 217 -19.18 -22.66 2.87
N ARG A 218 -17.97 -23.19 2.81
CA ARG A 218 -16.72 -22.45 2.65
C ARG A 218 -16.67 -21.69 1.32
N SER A 219 -17.25 -22.24 0.25
CA SER A 219 -17.39 -21.56 -1.03
C SER A 219 -18.21 -20.28 -0.90
N LYS A 220 -19.31 -20.33 -0.17
CA LYS A 220 -20.17 -19.16 0.07
C LYS A 220 -19.47 -18.09 0.92
N PHE A 221 -18.72 -18.49 1.94
CA PHE A 221 -17.90 -17.58 2.72
C PHE A 221 -16.80 -16.91 1.88
N TRP A 222 -16.16 -17.68 1.03
CA TRP A 222 -15.15 -17.16 0.12
C TRP A 222 -15.71 -16.09 -0.83
N HIS A 223 -16.89 -16.33 -1.41
CA HIS A 223 -17.58 -15.34 -2.24
C HIS A 223 -17.97 -14.10 -1.45
N GLY A 224 -18.45 -14.27 -0.23
CA GLY A 224 -18.81 -13.17 0.67
C GLY A 224 -17.62 -12.27 0.98
N GLU A 225 -16.45 -12.83 1.26
CA GLU A 225 -15.22 -12.08 1.45
C GLU A 225 -14.85 -11.25 0.21
N MET A 226 -14.95 -11.84 -0.98
CA MET A 226 -14.63 -11.14 -2.23
C MET A 226 -15.57 -9.96 -2.47
N MET A 227 -16.86 -10.13 -2.18
CA MET A 227 -17.84 -9.04 -2.30
C MET A 227 -17.60 -7.96 -1.25
N PHE A 228 -17.27 -8.33 -0.01
CA PHE A 228 -16.88 -7.39 1.03
C PHE A 228 -15.68 -6.53 0.60
N VAL A 229 -14.64 -7.15 0.05
CA VAL A 229 -13.46 -6.42 -0.44
C VAL A 229 -13.83 -5.42 -1.53
N LYS A 230 -14.70 -5.79 -2.47
CA LYS A 230 -15.19 -4.86 -3.50
C LYS A 230 -15.91 -3.65 -2.89
N HIS A 231 -16.78 -3.88 -1.91
CA HIS A 231 -17.48 -2.79 -1.23
C HIS A 231 -16.53 -1.84 -0.51
N VAL A 232 -15.53 -2.36 0.19
CA VAL A 232 -14.51 -1.53 0.85
C VAL A 232 -13.73 -0.70 -0.17
N ALA A 233 -13.33 -1.30 -1.29
CA ALA A 233 -12.58 -0.61 -2.34
C ALA A 233 -13.37 0.52 -3.01
N THR A 234 -14.71 0.39 -3.10
CA THR A 234 -15.60 1.41 -3.69
C THR A 234 -16.04 2.49 -2.72
N LYS A 235 -15.45 2.58 -1.54
CA LYS A 235 -15.81 3.54 -0.47
C LYS A 235 -17.30 3.46 -0.12
N PRO A 236 -17.78 2.36 0.39
CA PRO A 236 -19.18 2.17 0.71
C PRO A 236 -19.67 3.20 1.74
N ASN A 237 -20.96 3.55 1.66
CA ASN A 237 -21.61 4.32 2.69
C ASN A 237 -22.07 3.36 3.82
N PRO A 238 -21.42 3.38 5.00
CA PRO A 238 -21.72 2.43 6.08
C PRO A 238 -23.16 2.46 6.56
N GLY A 239 -23.76 3.67 6.60
CA GLY A 239 -25.16 3.84 7.04
C GLY A 239 -26.14 3.15 6.11
N LYS A 240 -25.97 3.31 4.81
CA LYS A 240 -26.81 2.67 3.80
C LYS A 240 -26.72 1.14 3.88
N TRP A 241 -25.53 0.59 3.94
CA TRP A 241 -25.32 -0.85 4.01
C TRP A 241 -25.85 -1.46 5.30
N LYS A 242 -25.71 -0.75 6.41
CA LYS A 242 -26.28 -1.17 7.69
C LYS A 242 -27.80 -1.30 7.63
N GLU A 243 -28.50 -0.34 7.05
CA GLU A 243 -29.94 -0.38 6.90
C GLU A 243 -30.41 -1.48 5.91
N GLU A 244 -29.67 -1.70 4.84
CA GLU A 244 -29.96 -2.81 3.93
C GLU A 244 -29.73 -4.17 4.60
N GLY A 245 -28.61 -4.35 5.31
CA GLY A 245 -28.32 -5.56 6.06
C GLY A 245 -29.39 -5.88 7.10
N LYS A 246 -29.88 -4.88 7.81
CA LYS A 246 -31.01 -5.06 8.73
C LYS A 246 -32.29 -5.57 8.05
N LYS A 247 -32.56 -5.10 6.82
CA LYS A 247 -33.70 -5.59 6.02
C LYS A 247 -33.55 -7.07 5.66
N TRP A 248 -32.36 -7.51 5.29
CA TRP A 248 -32.10 -8.90 4.96
C TRP A 248 -32.24 -9.83 6.17
N LEU A 249 -31.89 -9.34 7.37
CA LEU A 249 -32.01 -10.09 8.61
C LEU A 249 -33.45 -10.17 9.14
N LYS A 250 -34.29 -9.18 8.82
CA LYS A 250 -35.69 -9.12 9.32
C LYS A 250 -36.57 -10.31 8.90
N ASN A 251 -36.22 -11.02 7.87
CA ASN A 251 -36.98 -12.17 7.37
C ASN A 251 -36.74 -13.45 8.19
N GLY A 252 -36.64 -13.34 9.52
CA GLY A 252 -36.65 -14.47 10.44
C GLY A 252 -35.42 -14.60 11.35
N VAL A 253 -34.52 -13.61 11.38
CA VAL A 253 -33.36 -13.63 12.27
C VAL A 253 -33.30 -12.33 13.06
N ASN A 254 -33.54 -12.41 14.35
CA ASN A 254 -33.48 -11.25 15.27
C ASN A 254 -32.08 -11.14 15.84
N GLU A 255 -31.11 -10.86 14.95
CA GLU A 255 -29.72 -10.89 15.30
C GLU A 255 -29.16 -9.48 15.58
N GLN A 256 -28.35 -9.37 16.63
CA GLN A 256 -27.65 -8.15 16.99
C GLN A 256 -26.25 -8.15 16.36
N PHE A 257 -25.81 -7.01 15.87
CA PHE A 257 -24.44 -6.82 15.44
C PHE A 257 -23.51 -6.53 16.63
N PRO A 258 -22.26 -7.03 16.61
CA PRO A 258 -21.65 -7.87 15.58
C PRO A 258 -22.19 -9.30 15.61
N LEU A 259 -22.22 -9.93 14.43
CA LEU A 259 -22.61 -11.32 14.33
C LEU A 259 -21.44 -12.21 14.76
N SER A 260 -21.74 -13.28 15.48
CA SER A 260 -20.74 -14.31 15.81
C SER A 260 -20.40 -15.16 14.58
N TYR A 261 -19.29 -15.90 14.67
CA TYR A 261 -18.87 -16.83 13.62
C TYR A 261 -19.98 -17.82 13.24
N GLU A 262 -20.61 -18.46 14.21
CA GLU A 262 -21.68 -19.44 13.98
C GLU A 262 -22.93 -18.79 13.36
N GLN A 263 -23.26 -17.57 13.75
CA GLN A 263 -24.36 -16.82 13.15
C GLN A 263 -24.10 -16.54 11.67
N ILE A 264 -22.90 -16.08 11.31
CA ILE A 264 -22.51 -15.83 9.91
C ILE A 264 -22.53 -17.14 9.12
N LYS A 265 -21.98 -18.22 9.68
CA LYS A 265 -21.98 -19.54 9.06
C LYS A 265 -23.38 -20.04 8.75
N ASN A 266 -24.30 -19.89 9.67
CA ASN A 266 -25.71 -20.27 9.51
C ASN A 266 -26.40 -19.41 8.43
N LEU A 267 -26.04 -18.13 8.32
CA LEU A 267 -26.60 -17.22 7.32
C LEU A 267 -26.03 -17.48 5.91
N ALA A 268 -24.80 -17.97 5.80
CA ALA A 268 -24.13 -18.17 4.52
C ALA A 268 -24.90 -19.04 3.51
N SER A 269 -25.70 -20.01 4.01
CA SER A 269 -26.53 -20.87 3.17
C SER A 269 -27.80 -20.19 2.62
N ARG A 270 -28.20 -19.05 3.20
CA ARG A 270 -29.45 -18.34 2.89
C ARG A 270 -29.24 -17.03 2.16
N LEU A 271 -28.01 -16.55 2.07
CA LEU A 271 -27.65 -15.27 1.50
C LEU A 271 -26.96 -15.44 0.14
N THR A 272 -27.15 -14.46 -0.72
CA THR A 272 -26.29 -14.37 -1.92
C THR A 272 -24.85 -14.00 -1.47
N PRO A 273 -23.81 -14.28 -2.29
CA PRO A 273 -22.44 -13.89 -1.99
C PRO A 273 -22.30 -12.39 -1.68
N GLU A 274 -23.07 -11.55 -2.39
CA GLU A 274 -23.06 -10.10 -2.18
C GLU A 274 -23.66 -9.73 -0.81
N GLN A 275 -24.84 -10.27 -0.48
CA GLN A 275 -25.48 -10.05 0.81
C GLN A 275 -24.59 -10.52 1.96
N PHE A 276 -23.95 -11.67 1.80
CA PHE A 276 -23.02 -12.20 2.78
C PHE A 276 -21.81 -11.28 2.99
N GLY A 277 -21.20 -10.79 1.90
CA GLY A 277 -20.08 -9.84 1.96
C GLY A 277 -20.46 -8.55 2.68
N VAL A 278 -21.66 -8.01 2.42
CA VAL A 278 -22.17 -6.81 3.08
C VAL A 278 -22.39 -7.05 4.57
N LEU A 279 -22.94 -8.20 4.97
CA LEU A 279 -23.11 -8.54 6.39
C LEU A 279 -21.77 -8.69 7.12
N CYS A 280 -20.80 -9.30 6.49
CA CYS A 280 -19.43 -9.36 7.02
C CYS A 280 -18.84 -7.95 7.23
N TYR A 281 -19.04 -7.05 6.26
CA TYR A 281 -18.62 -5.67 6.37
C TYR A 281 -19.30 -4.91 7.52
N ILE A 282 -20.62 -5.04 7.63
CA ILE A 282 -21.39 -4.41 8.71
C ILE A 282 -20.95 -4.95 10.07
N SER A 283 -20.73 -6.25 10.19
CA SER A 283 -20.25 -6.87 11.43
C SER A 283 -18.86 -6.35 11.81
N ALA A 284 -17.96 -6.18 10.84
CA ALA A 284 -16.66 -5.55 11.06
C ALA A 284 -16.77 -4.13 11.60
N LEU A 285 -17.68 -3.33 11.05
CA LEU A 285 -17.91 -1.97 11.52
C LEU A 285 -18.39 -1.91 12.97
N HIS A 286 -19.16 -2.88 13.41
CA HIS A 286 -19.64 -2.96 14.78
C HIS A 286 -18.60 -3.49 15.77
N SER A 287 -17.63 -4.25 15.30
CA SER A 287 -16.56 -4.80 16.13
C SER A 287 -15.43 -3.82 16.39
N SER A 288 -15.33 -2.76 15.59
CA SER A 288 -14.29 -1.74 15.73
C SER A 288 -14.90 -0.38 16.03
N MET A 289 -14.22 0.40 16.87
CA MET A 289 -14.60 1.78 17.19
C MET A 289 -14.45 2.72 15.98
N SER A 290 -13.75 2.29 14.94
CA SER A 290 -13.59 2.99 13.66
C SER A 290 -13.87 2.03 12.52
N PRO A 291 -14.72 2.42 11.54
CA PRO A 291 -15.04 1.57 10.40
C PRO A 291 -13.83 1.20 9.53
N TYR A 292 -12.70 1.84 9.77
CA TYR A 292 -11.45 1.61 9.03
C TYR A 292 -10.32 1.06 9.91
N ALA A 293 -10.54 0.87 11.21
CA ALA A 293 -9.45 0.65 12.14
C ALA A 293 -8.96 -0.80 12.17
N ASP A 294 -9.85 -1.77 12.10
CA ASP A 294 -9.45 -3.17 12.18
C ASP A 294 -10.48 -4.08 11.51
N GLN A 295 -10.09 -4.60 10.36
CA GLN A 295 -10.85 -5.62 9.63
C GLN A 295 -10.14 -6.98 9.69
N SER A 296 -9.12 -7.10 10.54
CA SER A 296 -8.32 -8.33 10.67
C SER A 296 -9.16 -9.53 11.08
N TRP A 297 -10.21 -9.33 11.88
CA TRP A 297 -11.08 -10.41 12.31
C TRP A 297 -11.84 -11.06 11.15
N ILE A 298 -12.16 -10.35 10.06
CA ILE A 298 -12.77 -10.98 8.88
C ILE A 298 -11.77 -11.87 8.16
N VAL A 299 -10.48 -11.48 8.14
CA VAL A 299 -9.42 -12.34 7.60
C VAL A 299 -9.23 -13.58 8.45
N GLU A 300 -9.16 -13.41 9.76
CA GLU A 300 -9.09 -14.52 10.74
C GLU A 300 -10.31 -15.43 10.63
N TYR A 301 -11.48 -14.85 10.47
CA TYR A 301 -12.72 -15.54 10.22
C TYR A 301 -12.69 -16.36 8.93
N GLY A 302 -12.30 -15.73 7.83
CA GLY A 302 -12.19 -16.41 6.55
C GLY A 302 -11.12 -17.50 6.56
N ASN A 303 -10.04 -17.32 7.30
CA ASN A 303 -8.99 -18.32 7.44
C ASN A 303 -9.43 -19.49 8.32
N GLY A 304 -10.11 -19.25 9.45
CA GLY A 304 -10.64 -20.31 10.32
C GLY A 304 -11.77 -21.14 9.69
N ILE A 305 -12.37 -20.66 8.60
CA ILE A 305 -13.36 -21.43 7.83
C ILE A 305 -12.67 -22.28 6.75
N ARG A 306 -11.44 -21.94 6.39
CA ARG A 306 -10.65 -22.64 5.35
C ARG A 306 -9.83 -23.80 5.90
N GLU A 307 -9.62 -23.85 7.22
CA GLU A 307 -9.04 -24.98 7.93
C GLU A 307 -10.13 -26.00 8.33
#